data_56d030673f664cdf71ca2acfd9ef1b57
#
_entry.id   56d030673f664cdf71ca2acfd9ef1b57
#
_cell.length_a   1.000
_cell.length_b   1.000
_cell.length_c   1.000
_cell.angle_alpha   90.00
_cell.angle_beta   90.00
_cell.angle_gamma   90.00
#
_symmetry.space_group_name_H-M   'P 1'
#
loop_
_entity.id
_entity.type
_entity.pdbx_description
1 polymer ?
#
loop_
_entity_poly.entity_id
_entity_poly.type
_entity_poly.pdbx_seq_one_letter_code
_entity_poly.pdbx_strand_id
1 'polypeptide(L)'
;MSTTTFETLAASRYVSITTFRGDGTPVATPVWVARDGDTLLVVTGAESGKVRRIRANASVTLAPCDVRGRVHGEPLAGRAVALDASETRRVTRAIRRRYGLLGWLFSRGSDDGRVGLSITLD
;
A
#
# COMPACT_ATOMS: atom_id res chain seq x y z
N MET A 1 14.88 -17.88 -5.25
CA MET A 1 14.00 -16.73 -5.00
C MET A 1 14.62 -15.87 -3.92
N SER A 2 14.62 -14.54 -4.14
CA SER A 2 15.20 -13.62 -3.17
C SER A 2 14.34 -13.53 -1.92
N THR A 3 14.99 -13.44 -0.75
CA THR A 3 14.29 -13.20 0.51
C THR A 3 13.73 -11.78 0.52
N THR A 4 12.43 -11.63 0.80
CA THR A 4 11.78 -10.34 0.91
C THR A 4 12.02 -9.77 2.31
N THR A 5 12.40 -8.49 2.37
CA THR A 5 12.59 -7.77 3.62
C THR A 5 11.82 -6.44 3.54
N PHE A 6 11.72 -5.74 4.68
CA PHE A 6 11.16 -4.39 4.68
C PHE A 6 11.90 -3.49 3.68
N GLU A 7 13.24 -3.59 3.65
CA GLU A 7 14.05 -2.77 2.74
C GLU A 7 13.74 -3.09 1.28
N THR A 8 13.55 -4.37 0.95
CA THR A 8 13.17 -4.79 -0.40
C THR A 8 11.84 -4.18 -0.80
N LEU A 9 10.85 -4.22 0.09
CA LEU A 9 9.53 -3.65 -0.19
C LEU A 9 9.60 -2.14 -0.34
N ALA A 10 10.33 -1.46 0.56
CA ALA A 10 10.46 0.00 0.53
C ALA A 10 11.16 0.48 -0.74
N ALA A 11 12.09 -0.32 -1.28
CA ALA A 11 12.82 0.00 -2.50
C ALA A 11 12.05 -0.36 -3.77
N SER A 12 11.01 -1.18 -3.68
CA SER A 12 10.24 -1.65 -4.84
C SER A 12 9.36 -0.55 -5.39
N ARG A 13 9.29 -0.42 -6.71
CA ARG A 13 8.41 0.54 -7.35
C ARG A 13 6.95 0.18 -7.16
N TYR A 14 6.65 -1.11 -7.23
CA TYR A 14 5.30 -1.65 -7.01
C TYR A 14 5.37 -2.75 -5.97
N VAL A 15 4.36 -2.77 -5.11
CA VAL A 15 4.21 -3.81 -4.10
C VAL A 15 2.81 -4.39 -4.25
N SER A 16 2.73 -5.71 -4.27
CA SER A 16 1.43 -6.39 -4.24
C SER A 16 0.95 -6.46 -2.80
N ILE A 17 -0.14 -5.77 -2.51
CA ILE A 17 -0.79 -5.87 -1.21
C ILE A 17 -1.96 -6.83 -1.32
N THR A 18 -2.01 -7.83 -0.45
CA THR A 18 -3.09 -8.80 -0.38
C THR A 18 -3.92 -8.53 0.87
N THR A 19 -5.20 -8.31 0.66
CA THR A 19 -6.20 -8.17 1.72
C THR A 19 -7.13 -9.38 1.67
N PHE A 20 -7.95 -9.57 2.70
CA PHE A 20 -8.74 -10.79 2.83
C PHE A 20 -10.22 -10.47 2.99
N ARG A 21 -11.05 -11.17 2.22
CA ARG A 21 -12.51 -11.10 2.35
C ARG A 21 -12.94 -11.78 3.64
N GLY A 22 -14.19 -11.56 4.04
CA GLY A 22 -14.72 -12.16 5.27
C GLY A 22 -14.65 -13.69 5.30
N ASP A 23 -14.67 -14.34 4.14
CA ASP A 23 -14.53 -15.80 4.03
C ASP A 23 -13.06 -16.25 3.93
N GLY A 24 -12.11 -15.32 4.02
CA GLY A 24 -10.69 -15.62 3.95
C GLY A 24 -10.09 -15.56 2.54
N THR A 25 -10.90 -15.31 1.52
CA THR A 25 -10.42 -15.25 0.13
C THR A 25 -9.44 -14.10 -0.04
N PRO A 26 -8.21 -14.35 -0.54
CA PRO A 26 -7.24 -13.28 -0.75
C PRO A 26 -7.56 -12.45 -2.00
N VAL A 27 -7.30 -11.14 -1.92
CA VAL A 27 -7.42 -10.22 -3.05
C VAL A 27 -6.15 -9.41 -3.12
N ALA A 28 -5.37 -9.58 -4.18
CA ALA A 28 -4.09 -8.93 -4.37
C ALA A 28 -4.20 -7.79 -5.38
N THR A 29 -3.55 -6.65 -5.08
CA THR A 29 -3.47 -5.53 -6.02
C THR A 29 -2.10 -4.89 -5.97
N PRO A 30 -1.54 -4.43 -7.11
CA PRO A 30 -0.29 -3.68 -7.10
C PRO A 30 -0.55 -2.24 -6.64
N VAL A 31 0.33 -1.73 -5.80
CA VAL A 31 0.22 -0.36 -5.27
C VAL A 31 1.59 0.28 -5.25
N TRP A 32 1.61 1.61 -5.21
CA TRP A 32 2.81 2.38 -4.92
C TRP A 32 2.97 2.50 -3.42
N VAL A 33 4.22 2.47 -2.96
CA VAL A 33 4.53 2.62 -1.54
C VAL A 33 5.53 3.75 -1.33
N ALA A 34 5.46 4.37 -0.17
CA ALA A 34 6.49 5.27 0.31
C ALA A 34 6.91 4.81 1.71
N ARG A 35 8.12 5.15 2.09
CA ARG A 35 8.67 4.76 3.38
C ARG A 35 8.50 5.89 4.39
N ASP A 36 8.15 5.53 5.61
CA ASP A 36 8.15 6.44 6.75
C ASP A 36 8.71 5.66 7.95
N GLY A 37 10.03 5.77 8.18
CA GLY A 37 10.70 4.97 9.20
C GLY A 37 10.55 3.48 8.93
N ASP A 38 9.92 2.78 9.85
CA ASP A 38 9.67 1.33 9.76
C ASP A 38 8.30 1.01 9.17
N THR A 39 7.63 2.01 8.63
CA THR A 39 6.27 1.90 8.15
C THR A 39 6.24 2.12 6.65
N LEU A 40 5.37 1.39 5.95
CA LEU A 40 5.08 1.62 4.54
C LEU A 40 3.78 2.39 4.42
N LEU A 41 3.75 3.37 3.51
CA LEU A 41 2.59 4.22 3.28
C LEU A 41 2.04 3.97 1.88
N VAL A 42 0.72 3.86 1.79
CA VAL A 42 0.00 3.60 0.54
C VAL A 42 -1.21 4.54 0.47
N VAL A 43 -1.53 5.01 -0.73
CA VAL A 43 -2.77 5.77 -0.97
C VAL A 43 -3.67 4.96 -1.89
N THR A 44 -4.95 4.88 -1.55
CA THR A 44 -5.92 4.13 -2.33
C THR A 44 -7.27 4.85 -2.29
N GLY A 45 -8.22 4.43 -3.13
CA GLY A 45 -9.56 5.00 -3.11
C GLY A 45 -10.32 4.62 -1.85
N ALA A 46 -11.00 5.60 -1.24
CA ALA A 46 -11.75 5.39 0.00
C ALA A 46 -12.89 4.38 -0.17
N GLU A 47 -13.45 4.31 -1.37
CA GLU A 47 -14.56 3.40 -1.68
C GLU A 47 -14.06 2.05 -2.19
N SER A 48 -12.73 1.82 -2.25
CA SER A 48 -12.21 0.55 -2.74
C SER A 48 -12.54 -0.58 -1.77
N GLY A 49 -12.69 -1.78 -2.31
CA GLY A 49 -12.88 -2.98 -1.50
C GLY A 49 -11.71 -3.21 -0.55
N LYS A 50 -10.51 -2.78 -0.95
CA LYS A 50 -9.30 -2.86 -0.15
C LYS A 50 -9.47 -2.19 1.22
N VAL A 51 -10.01 -0.97 1.24
CA VAL A 51 -10.22 -0.22 2.48
C VAL A 51 -11.23 -0.94 3.36
N ARG A 52 -12.33 -1.40 2.78
CA ARG A 52 -13.35 -2.14 3.55
C ARG A 52 -12.79 -3.42 4.15
N ARG A 53 -12.01 -4.16 3.38
CA ARG A 53 -11.40 -5.39 3.87
C ARG A 53 -10.42 -5.13 5.00
N ILE A 54 -9.61 -4.06 4.88
CA ILE A 54 -8.63 -3.69 5.90
C ILE A 54 -9.32 -3.26 7.20
N ARG A 55 -10.42 -2.52 7.11
CA ARG A 55 -11.17 -2.10 8.29
C ARG A 55 -11.80 -3.28 9.01
N ALA A 56 -12.18 -4.31 8.28
CA ALA A 56 -12.74 -5.53 8.87
C ALA A 56 -11.64 -6.48 9.36
N ASN A 57 -10.50 -6.51 8.67
CA ASN A 57 -9.37 -7.38 9.01
C ASN A 57 -8.08 -6.67 8.62
N ALA A 58 -7.35 -6.19 9.61
CA ALA A 58 -6.13 -5.43 9.41
C ALA A 58 -4.96 -6.25 8.87
N SER A 59 -5.05 -7.58 8.90
CA SER A 59 -3.99 -8.45 8.41
C SER A 59 -3.84 -8.33 6.89
N VAL A 60 -2.62 -8.14 6.44
CA VAL A 60 -2.28 -8.06 5.01
C VAL A 60 -1.00 -8.85 4.76
N THR A 61 -0.73 -9.15 3.48
CA THR A 61 0.59 -9.60 3.08
C THR A 61 1.09 -8.70 1.96
N LEU A 62 2.41 -8.57 1.87
CA LEU A 62 3.04 -7.68 0.90
C LEU A 62 4.20 -8.40 0.24
N ALA A 63 4.31 -8.23 -1.09
CA ALA A 63 5.41 -8.81 -1.84
C ALA A 63 5.82 -7.84 -2.96
N PRO A 64 7.11 -7.78 -3.32
CA PRO A 64 7.51 -6.95 -4.45
C PRO A 64 6.89 -7.49 -5.72
N CYS A 65 6.45 -6.59 -6.60
CA CYS A 65 5.81 -7.01 -7.85
C CYS A 65 6.10 -6.01 -8.97
N ASP A 66 5.69 -6.36 -10.19
CA ASP A 66 5.72 -5.43 -11.32
C ASP A 66 4.38 -4.69 -11.44
N VAL A 67 4.27 -3.83 -12.45
CA VAL A 67 3.07 -3.02 -12.67
C VAL A 67 1.82 -3.86 -12.91
N ARG A 68 1.99 -5.08 -13.39
CA ARG A 68 0.88 -6.00 -13.64
C ARG A 68 0.51 -6.85 -12.42
N GLY A 69 1.27 -6.71 -11.34
CA GLY A 69 1.04 -7.47 -10.12
C GLY A 69 1.77 -8.80 -10.05
N ARG A 70 2.68 -9.08 -10.99
CA ARG A 70 3.48 -10.30 -10.94
C ARG A 70 4.50 -10.20 -9.81
N VAL A 71 4.41 -11.14 -8.89
CA VAL A 71 5.21 -11.14 -7.67
C VAL A 71 6.63 -11.64 -7.95
N HIS A 72 7.63 -10.96 -7.37
CA HIS A 72 9.06 -11.27 -7.56
C HIS A 72 9.71 -11.83 -6.31
N GLY A 73 9.01 -11.99 -5.21
CA GLY A 73 9.58 -12.46 -3.96
C GLY A 73 8.53 -13.02 -3.03
N GLU A 74 8.97 -13.49 -1.87
CA GLU A 74 8.07 -14.07 -0.88
C GLU A 74 7.23 -13.00 -0.21
N PRO A 75 5.94 -13.29 0.10
CA PRO A 75 5.12 -12.33 0.83
C PRO A 75 5.54 -12.21 2.29
N LEU A 76 5.44 -11.01 2.83
CA LEU A 76 5.63 -10.73 4.26
C LEU A 76 4.29 -10.34 4.87
N ALA A 77 4.03 -10.85 6.06
CA ALA A 77 2.82 -10.51 6.80
C ALA A 77 2.97 -9.16 7.48
N GLY A 78 1.88 -8.43 7.55
CA GLY A 78 1.84 -7.13 8.22
C GLY A 78 0.43 -6.75 8.61
N ARG A 79 0.31 -5.53 9.13
CA ARG A 79 -0.96 -4.94 9.51
C ARG A 79 -1.12 -3.58 8.88
N ALA A 80 -2.30 -3.31 8.35
CA ALA A 80 -2.63 -2.05 7.71
C ALA A 80 -3.67 -1.30 8.53
N VAL A 81 -3.50 0.02 8.61
CA VAL A 81 -4.44 0.91 9.29
C VAL A 81 -4.88 1.96 8.29
N ALA A 82 -6.20 2.16 8.17
CA ALA A 82 -6.75 3.24 7.36
C ALA A 82 -6.64 4.56 8.14
N LEU A 83 -6.07 5.57 7.52
CA LEU A 83 -5.74 6.84 8.16
C LEU A 83 -6.84 7.88 7.94
N ASP A 84 -6.87 8.91 8.79
CA ASP A 84 -7.82 10.01 8.65
C ASP A 84 -7.39 10.96 7.51
N ALA A 85 -8.20 12.01 7.27
CA ALA A 85 -7.97 12.93 6.15
C ALA A 85 -6.63 13.66 6.27
N SER A 86 -6.25 14.11 7.47
CA SER A 86 -5.01 14.85 7.64
C SER A 86 -3.79 13.97 7.44
N GLU A 87 -3.82 12.74 7.94
CA GLU A 87 -2.76 11.76 7.74
C GLU A 87 -2.70 11.32 6.27
N THR A 88 -3.85 11.20 5.62
CA THR A 88 -3.91 10.85 4.19
C THR A 88 -3.19 11.89 3.34
N ARG A 89 -3.34 13.19 3.66
CA ARG A 89 -2.62 14.24 2.94
C ARG A 89 -1.11 14.08 3.08
N ARG A 90 -0.64 13.71 4.27
CA ARG A 90 0.78 13.44 4.51
C ARG A 90 1.28 12.28 3.66
N VAL A 91 0.50 11.21 3.57
CA VAL A 91 0.85 10.05 2.77
C VAL A 91 0.89 10.41 1.28
N THR A 92 -0.10 11.16 0.80
CA THR A 92 -0.13 11.61 -0.60
C THR A 92 1.12 12.41 -0.95
N ARG A 93 1.56 13.31 -0.06
CA ARG A 93 2.79 14.07 -0.28
C ARG A 93 4.01 13.16 -0.35
N ALA A 94 4.08 12.14 0.49
CA ALA A 94 5.20 11.20 0.47
C ALA A 94 5.26 10.42 -0.84
N ILE A 95 4.11 9.99 -1.35
CA ILE A 95 4.02 9.29 -2.64
C ILE A 95 4.44 10.23 -3.78
N ARG A 96 3.94 11.47 -3.80
CA ARG A 96 4.34 12.46 -4.81
C ARG A 96 5.84 12.70 -4.81
N ARG A 97 6.41 12.83 -3.62
CA ARG A 97 7.85 13.08 -3.48
C ARG A 97 8.69 11.93 -4.03
N ARG A 98 8.27 10.71 -3.75
CA ARG A 98 9.02 9.53 -4.18
C ARG A 98 8.92 9.29 -5.69
N TYR A 99 7.71 9.42 -6.26
CA TYR A 99 7.46 9.08 -7.66
C TYR A 99 7.58 10.26 -8.60
N GLY A 100 7.89 11.47 -8.08
CA GLY A 100 8.16 12.64 -8.88
C GLY A 100 6.99 13.04 -9.75
N LEU A 101 7.26 13.32 -11.04
CA LEU A 101 6.24 13.78 -11.97
C LEU A 101 5.11 12.77 -12.13
N LEU A 102 5.43 11.48 -12.17
CA LEU A 102 4.40 10.43 -12.24
C LEU A 102 3.52 10.44 -11.00
N GLY A 103 4.13 10.60 -9.82
CA GLY A 103 3.38 10.71 -8.58
C GLY A 103 2.45 11.91 -8.58
N TRP A 104 2.94 13.04 -9.09
CA TRP A 104 2.12 14.24 -9.20
C TRP A 104 0.93 14.03 -10.15
N LEU A 105 1.17 13.43 -11.32
CA LEU A 105 0.11 13.17 -12.29
C LEU A 105 -0.99 12.26 -11.71
N PHE A 106 -0.60 11.21 -11.01
CA PHE A 106 -1.55 10.26 -10.44
C PHE A 106 -2.27 10.79 -9.21
N SER A 107 -1.65 11.70 -8.45
CA SER A 107 -2.19 12.18 -7.19
C SER A 107 -2.70 13.61 -7.26
N ARG A 108 -2.67 14.24 -8.45
CA ARG A 108 -3.22 15.58 -8.62
C ARG A 108 -4.74 15.54 -8.45
N GLY A 109 -5.28 16.66 -8.01
CA GLY A 109 -6.70 16.77 -7.72
C GLY A 109 -6.92 16.75 -6.21
N SER A 110 -8.18 16.69 -5.78
CA SER A 110 -8.49 16.72 -4.37
C SER A 110 -8.18 15.38 -3.73
N ASP A 111 -7.91 15.40 -2.42
CA ASP A 111 -7.76 14.20 -1.62
C ASP A 111 -9.10 13.55 -1.29
N ASP A 112 -10.21 14.16 -1.72
CA ASP A 112 -11.54 13.61 -1.55
C ASP A 112 -11.62 12.24 -2.22
N GLY A 113 -12.15 11.27 -1.51
CA GLY A 113 -12.27 9.92 -2.02
C GLY A 113 -10.99 9.10 -1.94
N ARG A 114 -9.95 9.60 -1.26
CA ARG A 114 -8.71 8.86 -1.03
C ARG A 114 -8.50 8.59 0.44
N VAL A 115 -7.84 7.48 0.72
CA VAL A 115 -7.47 7.07 2.08
C VAL A 115 -6.02 6.62 2.07
N GLY A 116 -5.24 7.13 3.00
CA GLY A 116 -3.90 6.64 3.26
C GLY A 116 -3.93 5.39 4.11
N LEU A 117 -3.02 4.48 3.84
CA LEU A 117 -2.83 3.28 4.65
C LEU A 117 -1.43 3.32 5.24
N SER A 118 -1.33 2.99 6.50
CA SER A 118 -0.05 2.82 7.20
C SER A 118 0.12 1.33 7.45
N ILE A 119 1.22 0.75 6.99
CA ILE A 119 1.46 -0.69 7.07
C ILE A 119 2.71 -0.96 7.87
N THR A 120 2.57 -1.75 8.91
CA THR A 120 3.67 -2.20 9.77
C THR A 120 3.85 -3.70 9.56
N LEU A 121 5.08 -4.15 9.33
CA LEU A 121 5.36 -5.59 9.20
C LEU A 121 5.35 -6.26 10.56
N ASP A 122 4.91 -7.50 10.58
CA ASP A 122 4.91 -8.33 11.80
C ASP A 122 6.33 -8.66 12.26
#